data_4458deee4e3dc348cf4e1b0d7b618804
#
_entry.id   4458deee4e3dc348cf4e1b0d7b618804
#
_cell.length_a   1.000
_cell.length_b   1.000
_cell.length_c   1.000
_cell.angle_alpha   90.00
_cell.angle_beta   90.00
_cell.angle_gamma   90.00
#
_symmetry.space_group_name_H-M   'P 1'
#
loop_
_entity.id
_entity.type
_entity.pdbx_description
1 polymer ?
#
loop_
_entity_poly.entity_id
_entity_poly.type
_entity_poly.pdbx_seq_one_letter_code
_entity_poly.pdbx_strand_id
1 'polypeptide(L)'
;MLSDLNAADRELEYLDLFQNHPVDGIVLVATMITDEHRRAIGSCRVPIVLIGQNVEGAACVYHDDYEAAFELGRALAGRVDGKIAYIGVTEEDRAAGYDRRRGFEAGLRAAGNPLDAALIRLGSFTLDSGYGAARELLSVAPDVSFIACATDTMAAGALRAIDEVRGMGEGIHRVSGFGDNAFLSALTGGIPTVHYGYLTSGVEATNMLLDALDGEEGESGLKTLKLGHQLMNV
;
A
#
# COMPACT_ATOMS: atom_id res chain seq x y z
N MET A 1 -1.64 13.90 16.87
CA MET A 1 -1.96 12.60 17.52
C MET A 1 -1.85 11.53 16.45
N LEU A 2 -1.10 10.47 16.72
CA LEU A 2 -0.97 9.34 15.80
C LEU A 2 -1.95 8.26 16.28
N SER A 3 -2.89 7.84 15.41
CA SER A 3 -3.75 6.70 15.72
C SER A 3 -3.05 5.40 15.39
N ASP A 4 -3.34 4.35 16.11
CA ASP A 4 -2.92 3.01 15.78
C ASP A 4 -3.53 2.57 14.44
N LEU A 5 -2.67 2.03 13.61
CA LEU A 5 -2.91 1.66 12.24
C LEU A 5 -4.06 0.65 12.10
N ASN A 6 -4.94 0.91 11.14
CA ASN A 6 -5.95 -0.02 10.60
C ASN A 6 -7.18 -0.33 11.47
N ALA A 7 -7.61 0.59 12.30
CA ALA A 7 -8.91 0.49 12.95
C ALA A 7 -9.85 1.55 12.38
N ALA A 8 -10.66 1.19 11.38
CA ALA A 8 -11.63 2.08 10.74
C ALA A 8 -12.53 2.80 11.77
N ASP A 9 -12.96 2.09 12.82
CA ASP A 9 -13.75 2.67 13.90
C ASP A 9 -13.01 3.79 14.65
N ARG A 10 -11.70 3.65 14.84
CA ARG A 10 -10.88 4.68 15.50
C ARG A 10 -10.66 5.90 14.62
N GLU A 11 -10.53 5.73 13.32
CA GLU A 11 -10.45 6.87 12.39
C GLU A 11 -11.73 7.72 12.49
N LEU A 12 -12.89 7.09 12.55
CA LEU A 12 -14.17 7.77 12.72
C LEU A 12 -14.28 8.49 14.08
N GLU A 13 -13.83 7.84 15.17
CA GLU A 13 -13.76 8.48 16.50
C GLU A 13 -12.86 9.72 16.48
N TYR A 14 -11.70 9.67 15.81
CA TYR A 14 -10.80 10.82 15.70
C TYR A 14 -11.37 11.91 14.79
N LEU A 15 -12.05 11.56 13.70
CA LEU A 15 -12.72 12.55 12.85
C LEU A 15 -13.80 13.30 13.64
N ASP A 16 -14.60 12.61 14.45
CA ASP A 16 -15.60 13.23 15.32
C ASP A 16 -14.92 14.09 16.40
N LEU A 17 -13.86 13.57 17.02
CA LEU A 17 -13.10 14.31 18.02
C LEU A 17 -12.55 15.63 17.46
N PHE A 18 -11.94 15.62 16.28
CA PHE A 18 -11.36 16.81 15.66
C PHE A 18 -12.40 17.82 15.22
N GLN A 19 -13.60 17.38 14.83
CA GLN A 19 -14.70 18.31 14.55
C GLN A 19 -15.19 19.08 15.79
N ASN A 20 -14.96 18.52 16.99
CA ASN A 20 -15.38 19.09 18.26
C ASN A 20 -14.23 19.78 19.03
N HIS A 21 -13.00 19.73 18.52
CA HIS A 21 -11.83 20.41 19.08
C HIS A 21 -11.35 21.54 18.15
N PRO A 22 -10.64 22.54 18.68
CA PRO A 22 -10.15 23.66 17.88
C PRO A 22 -8.96 23.18 17.02
N VAL A 23 -9.25 22.60 15.88
CA VAL A 23 -8.30 22.35 14.78
C VAL A 23 -8.73 23.17 13.57
N ASP A 24 -7.76 23.68 12.80
CA ASP A 24 -8.04 24.51 11.64
C ASP A 24 -8.25 23.64 10.38
N GLY A 25 -7.68 22.44 10.35
CA GLY A 25 -7.82 21.50 9.23
C GLY A 25 -7.29 20.11 9.56
N ILE A 26 -7.54 19.15 8.68
CA ILE A 26 -7.21 17.73 8.88
C ILE A 26 -6.47 17.18 7.66
N VAL A 27 -5.36 16.47 7.89
CA VAL A 27 -4.76 15.57 6.91
C VAL A 27 -5.01 14.13 7.37
N LEU A 28 -5.76 13.35 6.59
CA LEU A 28 -6.08 11.97 6.89
C LEU A 28 -5.31 11.03 5.95
N VAL A 29 -4.47 10.16 6.52
CA VAL A 29 -3.89 9.04 5.76
C VAL A 29 -4.94 7.94 5.68
N ALA A 30 -5.63 7.88 4.55
CA ALA A 30 -6.79 7.02 4.35
C ALA A 30 -6.38 5.57 4.06
N THR A 31 -6.97 4.63 4.79
CA THR A 31 -6.78 3.18 4.57
C THR A 31 -8.07 2.52 4.10
N MET A 32 -9.04 2.32 4.95
CA MET A 32 -10.34 1.74 4.61
C MET A 32 -11.43 2.81 4.63
N ILE A 33 -11.86 3.27 3.48
CA ILE A 33 -12.90 4.29 3.35
C ILE A 33 -14.28 3.63 3.21
N THR A 34 -14.98 3.54 4.33
CA THR A 34 -16.37 3.07 4.39
C THR A 34 -17.35 4.19 4.03
N ASP A 35 -18.65 3.86 3.90
CA ASP A 35 -19.69 4.86 3.70
C ASP A 35 -19.83 5.83 4.90
N GLU A 36 -19.45 5.38 6.10
CA GLU A 36 -19.39 6.21 7.30
C GLU A 36 -18.25 7.23 7.22
N HIS A 37 -17.07 6.81 6.73
CA HIS A 37 -15.97 7.73 6.45
C HIS A 37 -16.38 8.78 5.41
N ARG A 38 -17.03 8.38 4.30
CA ARG A 38 -17.50 9.32 3.27
C ARG A 38 -18.46 10.36 3.84
N ARG A 39 -19.38 9.93 4.71
CA ARG A 39 -20.32 10.83 5.40
C ARG A 39 -19.60 11.77 6.36
N ALA A 40 -18.68 11.25 7.18
CA ALA A 40 -17.91 12.05 8.13
C ALA A 40 -17.02 13.08 7.40
N ILE A 41 -16.32 12.69 6.33
CA ILE A 41 -15.52 13.57 5.49
C ILE A 41 -16.39 14.67 4.86
N GLY A 42 -17.54 14.29 4.25
CA GLY A 42 -18.44 15.23 3.59
C GLY A 42 -19.17 16.19 4.55
N SER A 43 -19.25 15.85 5.84
CA SER A 43 -19.82 16.72 6.88
C SER A 43 -18.79 17.46 7.72
N CYS A 44 -17.50 17.32 7.39
CA CYS A 44 -16.42 17.97 8.12
C CYS A 44 -16.53 19.50 8.02
N ARG A 45 -16.39 20.18 9.16
CA ARG A 45 -16.54 21.64 9.26
C ARG A 45 -15.27 22.40 8.90
N VAL A 46 -14.14 21.69 8.91
CA VAL A 46 -12.83 22.23 8.54
C VAL A 46 -12.33 21.55 7.29
N PRO A 47 -11.44 22.19 6.52
CA PRO A 47 -10.84 21.55 5.35
C PRO A 47 -10.18 20.22 5.72
N ILE A 48 -10.38 19.21 4.85
CA ILE A 48 -9.78 17.88 5.00
C ILE A 48 -9.11 17.47 3.69
N VAL A 49 -7.88 16.98 3.77
CA VAL A 49 -7.13 16.43 2.64
C VAL A 49 -6.77 14.98 2.94
N LEU A 50 -7.05 14.09 2.01
CA LEU A 50 -6.77 12.67 2.11
C LEU A 50 -5.43 12.33 1.45
N ILE A 51 -4.66 11.44 2.08
CA ILE A 51 -3.44 10.85 1.50
C ILE A 51 -3.66 9.35 1.31
N GLY A 52 -3.20 8.83 0.18
CA GLY A 52 -3.10 7.39 -0.10
C GLY A 52 -4.23 6.84 -0.94
N GLN A 53 -5.41 7.44 -0.93
CA GLN A 53 -6.54 6.99 -1.75
C GLN A 53 -7.19 8.15 -2.49
N ASN A 54 -7.75 7.86 -3.68
CA ASN A 54 -8.62 8.78 -4.40
C ASN A 54 -10.06 8.55 -3.96
N VAL A 55 -10.63 9.52 -3.27
CA VAL A 55 -12.01 9.48 -2.76
C VAL A 55 -12.82 10.56 -3.43
N GLU A 56 -13.86 10.17 -4.15
CA GLU A 56 -14.77 11.10 -4.81
C GLU A 56 -15.39 12.06 -3.78
N GLY A 57 -15.38 13.35 -4.09
CA GLY A 57 -15.92 14.39 -3.21
C GLY A 57 -14.97 14.84 -2.10
N ALA A 58 -13.68 14.48 -2.15
CA ALA A 58 -12.66 14.94 -1.21
C ALA A 58 -11.40 15.43 -1.94
N ALA A 59 -10.64 16.33 -1.29
CA ALA A 59 -9.30 16.69 -1.75
C ALA A 59 -8.34 15.52 -1.45
N CYS A 60 -7.58 15.07 -2.45
CA CYS A 60 -6.78 13.85 -2.34
C CYS A 60 -5.38 13.99 -2.94
N VAL A 61 -4.39 13.43 -2.27
CA VAL A 61 -3.06 13.14 -2.81
C VAL A 61 -2.84 11.63 -2.78
N TYR A 62 -2.65 11.00 -3.91
CA TYR A 62 -2.58 9.54 -3.99
C TYR A 62 -1.60 9.06 -5.06
N HIS A 63 -1.26 7.78 -5.04
CA HIS A 63 -0.49 7.09 -6.08
C HIS A 63 -1.40 6.13 -6.86
N ASP A 64 -1.00 5.80 -8.10
CA ASP A 64 -1.68 4.79 -8.90
C ASP A 64 -1.19 3.39 -8.49
N ASP A 65 -1.77 2.85 -7.43
CA ASP A 65 -1.40 1.54 -6.88
C ASP A 65 -1.63 0.39 -7.87
N TYR A 66 -2.64 0.51 -8.72
CA TYR A 66 -2.89 -0.49 -9.77
C TYR A 66 -1.77 -0.48 -10.82
N GLU A 67 -1.42 0.68 -11.37
CA GLU A 67 -0.38 0.79 -12.39
C GLU A 67 1.00 0.40 -11.83
N ALA A 68 1.33 0.86 -10.64
CA ALA A 68 2.57 0.49 -9.96
C ALA A 68 2.70 -1.03 -9.77
N ALA A 69 1.62 -1.68 -9.35
CA ALA A 69 1.60 -3.13 -9.18
C ALA A 69 1.59 -3.88 -10.51
N PHE A 70 0.94 -3.33 -11.55
CA PHE A 70 0.98 -3.88 -12.89
C PHE A 70 2.41 -3.90 -13.45
N GLU A 71 3.12 -2.78 -13.33
CA GLU A 71 4.51 -2.69 -13.78
C GLU A 71 5.42 -3.63 -13.01
N LEU A 72 5.28 -3.73 -11.68
CA LEU A 72 6.05 -4.66 -10.84
C LEU A 72 5.78 -6.11 -11.26
N GLY A 73 4.52 -6.51 -11.41
CA GLY A 73 4.15 -7.86 -11.82
C GLY A 73 4.72 -8.23 -13.19
N ARG A 74 4.65 -7.31 -14.15
CA ARG A 74 5.22 -7.50 -15.49
C ARG A 74 6.74 -7.65 -15.44
N ALA A 75 7.44 -6.84 -14.65
CA ALA A 75 8.88 -6.91 -14.51
C ALA A 75 9.32 -8.22 -13.85
N LEU A 76 8.65 -8.65 -12.80
CA LEU A 76 8.95 -9.91 -12.09
C LEU A 76 8.67 -11.15 -12.95
N ALA A 77 7.62 -11.16 -13.75
CA ALA A 77 7.33 -12.27 -14.65
C ALA A 77 8.44 -12.55 -15.65
N GLY A 78 9.18 -11.53 -16.07
CA GLY A 78 10.34 -11.67 -16.96
C GLY A 78 11.64 -12.12 -16.27
N ARG A 79 11.68 -12.14 -14.94
CA ARG A 79 12.89 -12.41 -14.14
C ARG A 79 12.79 -13.65 -13.27
N VAL A 80 11.57 -14.06 -12.93
CA VAL A 80 11.33 -15.19 -12.03
C VAL A 80 10.99 -16.43 -12.84
N ASP A 81 11.89 -17.41 -12.79
CA ASP A 81 11.60 -18.74 -13.32
C ASP A 81 10.79 -19.54 -12.30
N GLY A 82 9.54 -19.86 -12.64
CA GLY A 82 8.66 -20.69 -11.82
C GLY A 82 7.46 -19.96 -11.22
N LYS A 83 6.91 -20.52 -10.14
CA LYS A 83 5.67 -20.06 -9.55
C LYS A 83 5.88 -18.82 -8.70
N ILE A 84 5.05 -17.80 -8.93
CA ILE A 84 4.97 -16.60 -8.09
C ILE A 84 3.74 -16.72 -7.21
N ALA A 85 3.89 -16.49 -5.91
CA ALA A 85 2.81 -16.35 -4.95
C ALA A 85 2.59 -14.89 -4.57
N TYR A 86 1.43 -14.57 -3.99
CA TYR A 86 1.10 -13.23 -3.53
C TYR A 86 0.58 -13.23 -2.10
N ILE A 87 1.11 -12.34 -1.27
CA ILE A 87 0.61 -12.07 0.08
C ILE A 87 0.04 -10.66 0.10
N GLY A 88 -1.30 -10.57 0.11
CA GLY A 88 -2.04 -9.32 0.12
C GLY A 88 -2.60 -8.97 1.50
N VAL A 89 -3.40 -7.91 1.52
CA VAL A 89 -4.24 -7.50 2.65
C VAL A 89 -5.70 -7.50 2.23
N THR A 90 -6.61 -7.16 3.14
CA THR A 90 -8.05 -7.07 2.83
C THR A 90 -8.33 -6.15 1.63
N GLU A 91 -9.21 -6.57 0.73
CA GLU A 91 -9.63 -5.74 -0.41
C GLU A 91 -10.54 -4.56 -0.01
N GLU A 92 -10.93 -4.46 1.25
CA GLU A 92 -11.57 -3.28 1.83
C GLU A 92 -10.62 -2.07 1.83
N ASP A 93 -9.30 -2.30 1.96
CA ASP A 93 -8.31 -1.31 1.60
C ASP A 93 -8.22 -1.22 0.07
N ARG A 94 -8.75 -0.15 -0.48
CA ARG A 94 -8.84 0.03 -1.94
C ARG A 94 -7.47 0.10 -2.60
N ALA A 95 -6.51 0.83 -2.02
CA ALA A 95 -5.19 1.02 -2.59
C ALA A 95 -4.32 -0.24 -2.41
N ALA A 96 -4.01 -0.59 -1.16
CA ALA A 96 -3.04 -1.65 -0.87
C ALA A 96 -3.62 -3.07 -1.04
N GLY A 97 -4.92 -3.25 -0.79
CA GLY A 97 -5.57 -4.56 -0.90
C GLY A 97 -6.08 -4.83 -2.31
N TYR A 98 -6.98 -4.00 -2.80
CA TYR A 98 -7.65 -4.26 -4.08
C TYR A 98 -6.79 -3.88 -5.29
N ASP A 99 -6.33 -2.63 -5.38
CA ASP A 99 -5.66 -2.11 -6.58
C ASP A 99 -4.28 -2.74 -6.78
N ARG A 100 -3.44 -2.89 -5.72
CA ARG A 100 -2.14 -3.59 -5.84
C ARG A 100 -2.32 -5.04 -6.28
N ARG A 101 -3.25 -5.77 -5.67
CA ARG A 101 -3.49 -7.17 -6.06
C ARG A 101 -3.92 -7.27 -7.51
N ARG A 102 -4.92 -6.49 -7.94
CA ARG A 102 -5.45 -6.53 -9.31
C ARG A 102 -4.43 -6.09 -10.34
N GLY A 103 -3.67 -5.06 -10.05
CA GLY A 103 -2.57 -4.61 -10.90
C GLY A 103 -1.52 -5.69 -11.06
N PHE A 104 -1.07 -6.29 -9.96
CA PHE A 104 -0.06 -7.35 -9.96
C PHE A 104 -0.51 -8.58 -10.76
N GLU A 105 -1.73 -9.07 -10.53
CA GLU A 105 -2.33 -10.16 -11.31
C GLU A 105 -2.38 -9.83 -12.81
N ALA A 106 -2.76 -8.61 -13.16
CA ALA A 106 -2.83 -8.17 -14.55
C ALA A 106 -1.44 -8.08 -15.20
N GLY A 107 -0.43 -7.58 -14.47
CA GLY A 107 0.95 -7.49 -14.92
C GLY A 107 1.57 -8.87 -15.20
N LEU A 108 1.41 -9.81 -14.28
CA LEU A 108 1.83 -11.20 -14.46
C LEU A 108 1.14 -11.85 -15.66
N ARG A 109 -0.18 -11.68 -15.80
CA ARG A 109 -0.96 -12.23 -16.92
C ARG A 109 -0.51 -11.66 -18.25
N ALA A 110 -0.25 -10.35 -18.33
CA ALA A 110 0.22 -9.68 -19.55
C ALA A 110 1.59 -10.21 -20.01
N ALA A 111 2.41 -10.69 -19.08
CA ALA A 111 3.71 -11.30 -19.36
C ALA A 111 3.66 -12.84 -19.52
N GLY A 112 2.47 -13.44 -19.53
CA GLY A 112 2.29 -14.89 -19.76
C GLY A 112 2.52 -15.79 -18.55
N ASN A 113 2.65 -15.22 -17.34
CA ASN A 113 2.82 -15.96 -16.07
C ASN A 113 1.65 -15.63 -15.10
N PRO A 114 0.43 -16.10 -15.35
CA PRO A 114 -0.75 -15.75 -14.57
C PRO A 114 -0.63 -16.26 -13.12
N LEU A 115 -1.00 -15.43 -12.17
CA LEU A 115 -1.04 -15.78 -10.75
C LEU A 115 -2.10 -16.87 -10.51
N ASP A 116 -1.70 -17.96 -9.85
CA ASP A 116 -2.61 -19.00 -9.41
C ASP A 116 -3.34 -18.54 -8.13
N ALA A 117 -4.66 -18.55 -8.15
CA ALA A 117 -5.48 -18.16 -6.99
C ALA A 117 -5.20 -19.01 -5.73
N ALA A 118 -4.75 -20.25 -5.90
CA ALA A 118 -4.34 -21.11 -4.78
C ALA A 118 -3.06 -20.63 -4.07
N LEU A 119 -2.27 -19.78 -4.73
CA LEU A 119 -1.03 -19.19 -4.21
C LEU A 119 -1.22 -17.76 -3.65
N ILE A 120 -2.46 -17.37 -3.35
CA ILE A 120 -2.76 -16.08 -2.73
C ILE A 120 -3.07 -16.31 -1.26
N ARG A 121 -2.48 -15.47 -0.40
CA ARG A 121 -2.80 -15.39 1.03
C ARG A 121 -3.10 -13.95 1.41
N LEU A 122 -3.92 -13.78 2.43
CA LEU A 122 -4.18 -12.48 3.03
C LEU A 122 -3.54 -12.42 4.41
N GLY A 123 -2.95 -11.28 4.70
CA GLY A 123 -2.37 -10.94 6.00
C GLY A 123 -2.86 -9.57 6.46
N SER A 124 -2.13 -9.01 7.42
CA SER A 124 -2.35 -7.65 7.93
C SER A 124 -1.01 -6.93 7.91
N PHE A 125 -0.87 -5.76 7.51
CA PHE A 125 0.34 -4.92 7.30
C PHE A 125 1.55 -5.15 8.25
N THR A 126 1.62 -6.28 8.93
CA THR A 126 2.66 -6.63 9.92
C THR A 126 3.67 -7.64 9.39
N LEU A 127 4.87 -7.61 9.95
CA LEU A 127 5.93 -8.58 9.69
C LEU A 127 5.45 -10.00 10.02
N ASP A 128 4.80 -10.19 11.17
CA ASP A 128 4.36 -11.52 11.64
C ASP A 128 3.29 -12.12 10.71
N SER A 129 2.40 -11.29 10.14
CA SER A 129 1.41 -11.78 9.18
C SER A 129 2.06 -12.20 7.85
N GLY A 130 3.05 -11.45 7.37
CA GLY A 130 3.85 -11.82 6.20
C GLY A 130 4.61 -13.13 6.42
N TYR A 131 5.23 -13.29 7.59
CA TYR A 131 5.90 -14.53 7.98
C TYR A 131 4.96 -15.72 8.02
N GLY A 132 3.82 -15.61 8.72
CA GLY A 132 2.84 -16.69 8.85
C GLY A 132 2.26 -17.12 7.50
N ALA A 133 1.87 -16.16 6.66
CA ALA A 133 1.36 -16.42 5.32
C ALA A 133 2.40 -17.10 4.41
N ALA A 134 3.66 -16.65 4.46
CA ALA A 134 4.75 -17.27 3.70
C ALA A 134 5.04 -18.69 4.17
N ARG A 135 5.04 -18.96 5.48
CA ARG A 135 5.18 -20.32 6.05
C ARG A 135 4.09 -21.25 5.56
N GLU A 136 2.84 -20.78 5.52
CA GLU A 136 1.71 -21.55 5.00
C GLU A 136 1.90 -21.85 3.50
N LEU A 137 2.22 -20.83 2.69
CA LEU A 137 2.49 -21.01 1.25
C LEU A 137 3.59 -22.04 1.01
N LEU A 138 4.72 -21.93 1.68
CA LEU A 138 5.85 -22.85 1.52
C LEU A 138 5.53 -24.28 1.98
N SER A 139 4.58 -24.46 2.89
CA SER A 139 4.14 -25.79 3.33
C SER A 139 3.25 -26.51 2.32
N VAL A 140 2.39 -25.75 1.62
CA VAL A 140 1.43 -26.32 0.63
C VAL A 140 1.96 -26.28 -0.80
N ALA A 141 2.89 -25.39 -1.10
CA ALA A 141 3.53 -25.22 -2.39
C ALA A 141 5.04 -24.97 -2.25
N PRO A 142 5.83 -26.02 -1.90
CA PRO A 142 7.26 -25.87 -1.66
C PRO A 142 8.07 -25.48 -2.91
N ASP A 143 7.47 -25.59 -4.09
CA ASP A 143 8.03 -25.21 -5.38
C ASP A 143 7.76 -23.73 -5.77
N VAL A 144 7.11 -22.94 -4.92
CA VAL A 144 6.99 -21.49 -5.13
C VAL A 144 8.39 -20.87 -5.19
N SER A 145 8.67 -20.18 -6.29
CA SER A 145 9.98 -19.58 -6.53
C SER A 145 10.11 -18.17 -5.96
N PHE A 146 8.99 -17.44 -5.88
CA PHE A 146 8.97 -16.05 -5.49
C PHE A 146 7.66 -15.68 -4.75
N ILE A 147 7.74 -14.81 -3.76
CA ILE A 147 6.58 -14.32 -3.00
C ILE A 147 6.52 -12.79 -3.12
N ALA A 148 5.53 -12.26 -3.84
CA ALA A 148 5.24 -10.84 -3.85
C ALA A 148 4.33 -10.48 -2.68
N CYS A 149 4.63 -9.38 -1.99
CA CYS A 149 3.89 -8.92 -0.82
C CYS A 149 3.30 -7.52 -1.06
N ALA A 150 2.14 -7.24 -0.47
CA ALA A 150 1.48 -5.93 -0.58
C ALA A 150 2.29 -4.79 0.06
N THR A 151 3.24 -5.07 0.96
CA THR A 151 4.14 -4.10 1.59
C THR A 151 5.52 -4.69 1.86
N ASP A 152 6.53 -3.81 1.97
CA ASP A 152 7.89 -4.21 2.35
C ASP A 152 7.97 -4.82 3.77
N THR A 153 7.11 -4.37 4.68
CA THR A 153 7.02 -4.94 6.02
C THR A 153 6.60 -6.41 5.98
N MET A 154 5.62 -6.75 5.15
CA MET A 154 5.19 -8.13 4.94
C MET A 154 6.27 -8.93 4.19
N ALA A 155 6.94 -8.31 3.22
CA ALA A 155 8.08 -8.92 2.50
C ALA A 155 9.23 -9.29 3.43
N ALA A 156 9.54 -8.47 4.43
CA ALA A 156 10.53 -8.80 5.46
C ALA A 156 10.15 -10.05 6.27
N GLY A 157 8.85 -10.22 6.58
CA GLY A 157 8.35 -11.44 7.21
C GLY A 157 8.45 -12.66 6.30
N ALA A 158 8.08 -12.51 5.03
CA ALA A 158 8.18 -13.59 4.03
C ALA A 158 9.63 -14.00 3.78
N LEU A 159 10.56 -13.03 3.69
CA LEU A 159 11.99 -13.26 3.59
C LEU A 159 12.50 -14.15 4.72
N ARG A 160 12.16 -13.79 5.96
CA ARG A 160 12.53 -14.61 7.13
C ARG A 160 11.98 -16.03 7.02
N ALA A 161 10.74 -16.22 6.61
CA ALA A 161 10.15 -17.55 6.44
C ALA A 161 10.87 -18.39 5.37
N ILE A 162 11.28 -17.78 4.27
CA ILE A 162 12.04 -18.44 3.21
C ILE A 162 13.42 -18.85 3.72
N ASP A 163 14.12 -17.95 4.42
CA ASP A 163 15.45 -18.25 4.99
C ASP A 163 15.42 -19.40 5.99
N GLU A 164 14.37 -19.50 6.81
CA GLU A 164 14.20 -20.62 7.76
C GLU A 164 13.95 -21.97 7.05
N VAL A 165 13.32 -21.95 5.88
CA VAL A 165 12.97 -23.17 5.13
C VAL A 165 14.08 -23.59 4.16
N ARG A 166 14.72 -22.64 3.49
CA ARG A 166 15.64 -22.86 2.36
C ARG A 166 17.10 -22.60 2.66
N GLY A 167 17.39 -21.87 3.75
CA GLY A 167 18.72 -21.44 4.14
C GLY A 167 18.87 -19.92 4.14
N MET A 168 19.77 -19.45 4.98
CA MET A 168 20.05 -18.00 5.14
C MET A 168 20.52 -17.35 3.81
N GLY A 169 19.90 -16.22 3.49
CA GLY A 169 20.19 -15.44 2.28
C GLY A 169 19.37 -15.84 1.05
N GLU A 170 18.63 -16.93 1.08
CA GLU A 170 17.79 -17.37 -0.03
C GLU A 170 16.53 -16.51 -0.22
N GLY A 171 16.04 -15.90 0.87
CA GLY A 171 14.82 -15.10 0.84
C GLY A 171 14.99 -13.78 0.08
N ILE A 172 16.18 -13.18 0.12
CA ILE A 172 16.45 -11.84 -0.44
C ILE A 172 16.15 -11.72 -1.94
N HIS A 173 16.38 -12.81 -2.69
CA HIS A 173 16.15 -12.86 -4.13
C HIS A 173 14.78 -13.41 -4.50
N ARG A 174 13.90 -13.62 -3.52
CA ARG A 174 12.63 -14.35 -3.68
C ARG A 174 11.42 -13.61 -3.12
N VAL A 175 11.59 -12.34 -2.77
CA VAL A 175 10.50 -11.51 -2.26
C VAL A 175 10.48 -10.14 -2.96
N SER A 176 9.29 -9.54 -3.02
CA SER A 176 9.11 -8.15 -3.38
C SER A 176 8.07 -7.49 -2.49
N GLY A 177 8.07 -6.16 -2.46
CA GLY A 177 7.11 -5.40 -1.67
C GLY A 177 6.71 -4.08 -2.31
N PHE A 178 6.17 -3.19 -1.48
CA PHE A 178 5.81 -1.81 -1.80
C PHE A 178 6.22 -0.92 -0.64
N GLY A 179 6.90 0.18 -0.92
CA GLY A 179 7.24 1.21 0.07
C GLY A 179 8.68 1.67 0.04
N ASP A 180 9.60 0.96 -0.62
CA ASP A 180 11.04 1.25 -0.64
C ASP A 180 11.60 1.51 0.77
N ASN A 181 11.37 0.53 1.66
CA ASN A 181 11.75 0.64 3.05
C ASN A 181 13.27 0.71 3.21
N ALA A 182 13.78 1.88 3.59
CA ALA A 182 15.21 2.14 3.69
C ALA A 182 15.93 1.20 4.67
N PHE A 183 15.27 0.79 5.77
CA PHE A 183 15.84 -0.13 6.74
C PHE A 183 15.98 -1.54 6.16
N LEU A 184 14.94 -2.04 5.49
CA LEU A 184 14.98 -3.33 4.81
C LEU A 184 16.04 -3.32 3.71
N SER A 185 16.10 -2.26 2.90
CA SER A 185 17.10 -2.05 1.86
C SER A 185 18.54 -2.06 2.41
N ALA A 186 18.77 -1.39 3.53
CA ALA A 186 20.08 -1.37 4.19
C ALA A 186 20.55 -2.74 4.68
N LEU A 187 19.60 -3.59 5.15
CA LEU A 187 19.91 -4.93 5.65
C LEU A 187 20.08 -5.97 4.55
N THR A 188 19.38 -5.80 3.44
CA THR A 188 19.30 -6.82 2.38
C THR A 188 20.07 -6.46 1.11
N GLY A 189 20.53 -5.23 0.98
CA GLY A 189 21.05 -4.70 -0.29
C GLY A 189 19.94 -4.31 -1.27
N GLY A 190 18.67 -4.40 -0.87
CA GLY A 190 17.49 -4.04 -1.64
C GLY A 190 16.74 -5.25 -2.21
N ILE A 191 15.43 -5.24 -2.08
CA ILE A 191 14.50 -6.17 -2.73
C ILE A 191 13.77 -5.45 -3.86
N PRO A 192 13.21 -6.13 -4.87
CA PRO A 192 12.27 -5.53 -5.80
C PRO A 192 11.11 -4.89 -5.04
N THR A 193 10.91 -3.58 -5.23
CA THR A 193 9.86 -2.84 -4.54
C THR A 193 9.39 -1.64 -5.36
N VAL A 194 8.28 -1.05 -4.97
CA VAL A 194 7.76 0.20 -5.52
C VAL A 194 8.10 1.33 -4.56
N HIS A 195 8.83 2.32 -5.05
CA HIS A 195 9.05 3.59 -4.34
C HIS A 195 7.88 4.54 -4.58
N TYR A 196 7.29 5.00 -3.50
CA TYR A 196 6.32 6.08 -3.48
C TYR A 196 6.94 7.32 -2.82
N GLY A 197 6.66 8.50 -3.37
CA GLY A 197 7.13 9.77 -2.82
C GLY A 197 6.35 10.18 -1.56
N TYR A 198 6.43 9.42 -0.47
CA TYR A 198 5.65 9.69 0.75
C TYR A 198 5.90 11.09 1.33
N LEU A 199 7.15 11.57 1.29
CA LEU A 199 7.47 12.94 1.71
C LEU A 199 6.72 13.96 0.81
N THR A 200 6.77 13.76 -0.50
CA THR A 200 6.05 14.60 -1.46
C THR A 200 4.54 14.57 -1.20
N SER A 201 3.98 13.38 -0.92
CA SER A 201 2.55 13.26 -0.56
C SER A 201 2.19 14.12 0.64
N GLY A 202 3.01 14.12 1.68
CA GLY A 202 2.80 14.93 2.88
C GLY A 202 2.92 16.43 2.60
N VAL A 203 3.92 16.85 1.81
CA VAL A 203 4.12 18.24 1.42
C VAL A 203 2.94 18.75 0.59
N GLU A 204 2.53 18.01 -0.45
CA GLU A 204 1.43 18.40 -1.31
C GLU A 204 0.08 18.44 -0.59
N ALA A 205 -0.18 17.46 0.28
CA ALA A 205 -1.39 17.47 1.09
C ALA A 205 -1.42 18.66 2.06
N THR A 206 -0.26 19.03 2.62
CA THR A 206 -0.15 20.21 3.50
C THR A 206 -0.38 21.50 2.72
N ASN A 207 0.22 21.64 1.53
CA ASN A 207 0.01 22.79 0.66
C ASN A 207 -1.47 22.94 0.29
N MET A 208 -2.12 21.83 -0.12
CA MET A 208 -3.56 21.84 -0.43
C MET A 208 -4.41 22.26 0.78
N LEU A 209 -4.03 21.82 1.98
CA LEU A 209 -4.72 22.19 3.20
C LEU A 209 -4.55 23.70 3.52
N LEU A 210 -3.33 24.22 3.37
CA LEU A 210 -3.05 25.64 3.60
C LEU A 210 -3.78 26.53 2.58
N ASP A 211 -3.77 26.17 1.29
CA ASP A 211 -4.53 26.87 0.26
C ASP A 211 -6.04 26.95 0.62
N ALA A 212 -6.59 25.85 1.14
CA ALA A 212 -8.00 25.82 1.55
C ALA A 212 -8.27 26.69 2.81
N LEU A 213 -7.31 26.79 3.71
CA LEU A 213 -7.41 27.65 4.91
C LEU A 213 -7.29 29.14 4.57
N ASP A 214 -6.42 29.49 3.62
CA ASP A 214 -6.21 30.87 3.20
C ASP A 214 -7.35 31.41 2.31
N GLY A 215 -8.31 30.56 1.96
CA GLY A 215 -9.45 30.93 1.10
C GLY A 215 -9.05 31.17 -0.34
N GLU A 216 -7.85 30.76 -0.73
CA GLU A 216 -7.39 30.76 -2.13
C GLU A 216 -8.05 29.62 -2.93
N GLU A 217 -9.35 29.45 -2.76
CA GLU A 217 -10.17 28.64 -3.67
C GLU A 217 -10.23 29.33 -5.05
N GLY A 218 -9.15 29.16 -5.81
CA GLY A 218 -9.20 29.37 -7.24
C GLY A 218 -10.23 28.41 -7.82
N GLU A 219 -11.24 28.99 -8.47
CA GLU A 219 -12.29 28.35 -9.26
C GLU A 219 -12.49 26.85 -9.08
N SER A 220 -13.51 26.52 -8.28
CA SER A 220 -14.29 25.28 -8.30
C SER A 220 -13.54 23.96 -8.34
N GLY A 221 -13.52 23.29 -7.23
CA GLY A 221 -13.40 21.83 -7.19
C GLY A 221 -12.34 21.36 -6.22
N LEU A 222 -12.70 20.33 -5.51
CA LEU A 222 -11.79 19.55 -4.66
C LEU A 222 -10.58 19.10 -5.49
N LYS A 223 -9.40 19.56 -5.11
CA LYS A 223 -8.15 19.25 -5.83
C LYS A 223 -7.80 17.77 -5.62
N THR A 224 -7.53 17.07 -6.72
CA THR A 224 -7.03 15.70 -6.69
C THR A 224 -5.67 15.65 -7.38
N LEU A 225 -4.65 15.18 -6.67
CA LEU A 225 -3.28 15.07 -7.17
C LEU A 225 -2.83 13.60 -7.18
N LYS A 226 -2.60 13.06 -8.37
CA LYS A 226 -1.98 11.76 -8.54
C LYS A 226 -0.46 11.92 -8.67
N LEU A 227 0.29 11.27 -7.78
CA LEU A 227 1.75 11.23 -7.80
C LEU A 227 2.26 9.99 -8.54
N GLY A 228 3.45 10.10 -9.10
CA GLY A 228 4.13 8.99 -9.75
C GLY A 228 4.73 7.99 -8.77
N HIS A 229 5.24 6.89 -9.32
CA HIS A 229 5.97 5.85 -8.60
C HIS A 229 7.25 5.48 -9.35
N GLN A 230 8.14 4.72 -8.71
CA GLN A 230 9.34 4.17 -9.33
C GLN A 230 9.52 2.72 -8.91
N LEU A 231 9.90 1.87 -9.87
CA LEU A 231 10.32 0.50 -9.54
C LEU A 231 11.79 0.50 -9.10
N MET A 232 12.05 -0.13 -7.97
CA MET A 232 13.38 -0.26 -7.39
C MET A 232 13.84 -1.71 -7.44
N ASN A 233 15.10 -1.94 -7.78
CA ASN A 233 15.77 -3.26 -7.78
C ASN A 233 15.07 -4.35 -8.66
N VAL A 234 14.36 -3.94 -9.70
CA VAL A 234 13.68 -4.82 -10.65
C VAL A 234 14.49 -5.09 -11.89
#